data_23e551a621aac24cf2a6f1cc9ccfaa98
#
_entry.id   23e551a621aac24cf2a6f1cc9ccfaa98
#
_cell.length_a   1.000
_cell.length_b   1.000
_cell.length_c   1.000
_cell.angle_alpha   90.00
_cell.angle_beta   90.00
_cell.angle_gamma   90.00
#
_symmetry.space_group_name_H-M   'P 1'
#
loop_
_entity.id
_entity.type
_entity.pdbx_description
1 polymer ?
#
loop_
_entity_poly.entity_id
_entity_poly.type
_entity_poly.pdbx_seq_one_letter_code
_entity_poly.pdbx_strand_id
1 'polypeptide(L)'
;MPLQLKLRLSTEDDVPFLKALWHTEFGWTEETSECFIEQTFPDSYCIISENYKKPRAALCLIPAYYSGKKTFSVYAVATEAKYRGMGIMSRTIETIMQWCTENECALIAKTNAKSAERFFAHRGMRPALFYDYIATRESKQTREGTKMIVRDIGDDDYIAARHEYAAEGKMAEYNDGFMRFLLLKFRRDGGRVLRIAYGYSRFCAMAMFPDKGIVL
;
A
#
# COMPACT_ATOMS: atom_id res chain seq x y z
N MET A 1 29.02 18.31 -1.23
CA MET A 1 28.68 18.51 -2.66
C MET A 1 27.20 18.84 -2.76
N PRO A 2 26.79 19.78 -3.61
CA PRO A 2 25.37 20.08 -3.80
C PRO A 2 24.64 18.86 -4.37
N LEU A 3 23.38 18.66 -3.95
CA LEU A 3 22.54 17.56 -4.43
C LEU A 3 22.12 17.82 -5.88
N GLN A 4 22.47 16.92 -6.78
CA GLN A 4 22.10 16.97 -8.21
C GLN A 4 20.97 15.97 -8.46
N LEU A 5 19.77 16.30 -7.95
CA LEU A 5 18.61 15.43 -8.03
C LEU A 5 17.94 15.49 -9.40
N LYS A 6 17.74 14.34 -10.01
CA LYS A 6 16.89 14.13 -11.18
C LYS A 6 15.87 13.04 -10.88
N LEU A 7 14.62 13.31 -11.22
CA LEU A 7 13.53 12.32 -11.12
C LEU A 7 13.20 11.80 -12.52
N ARG A 8 12.96 10.51 -12.63
CA ARG A 8 12.48 9.87 -13.85
C ARG A 8 11.66 8.64 -13.54
N LEU A 9 10.90 8.18 -14.50
CA LEU A 9 10.29 6.86 -14.44
C LEU A 9 11.36 5.77 -14.49
N SER A 10 11.08 4.65 -13.84
CA SER A 10 11.91 3.45 -13.93
C SER A 10 11.80 2.82 -15.33
N THR A 11 12.86 2.14 -15.71
CA THR A 11 12.94 1.30 -16.91
C THR A 11 13.28 -0.13 -16.50
N GLU A 12 13.30 -1.05 -17.45
CA GLU A 12 13.73 -2.44 -17.18
C GLU A 12 15.15 -2.52 -16.63
N ASP A 13 16.03 -1.61 -17.05
CA ASP A 13 17.41 -1.54 -16.56
C ASP A 13 17.52 -1.20 -15.06
N ASP A 14 16.45 -0.64 -14.47
CA ASP A 14 16.42 -0.32 -13.05
C ASP A 14 15.98 -1.50 -12.16
N VAL A 15 15.44 -2.55 -12.74
CA VAL A 15 14.93 -3.70 -11.98
C VAL A 15 15.98 -4.29 -11.01
N PRO A 16 17.24 -4.50 -11.39
CA PRO A 16 18.26 -4.98 -10.45
C PRO A 16 18.47 -4.02 -9.26
N PHE A 17 18.50 -2.71 -9.51
CA PHE A 17 18.61 -1.71 -8.45
C PHE A 17 17.40 -1.73 -7.51
N LEU A 18 16.18 -1.79 -8.06
CA LEU A 18 14.93 -1.82 -7.29
C LEU A 18 14.86 -3.06 -6.39
N LYS A 19 15.14 -4.25 -6.93
CA LYS A 19 15.17 -5.49 -6.17
C LYS A 19 16.19 -5.43 -5.02
N ALA A 20 17.42 -4.97 -5.28
CA ALA A 20 18.45 -4.81 -4.27
C ALA A 20 18.04 -3.80 -3.18
N LEU A 21 17.44 -2.68 -3.58
CA LEU A 21 16.95 -1.65 -2.67
C LEU A 21 15.83 -2.18 -1.78
N TRP A 22 14.82 -2.85 -2.35
CA TRP A 22 13.69 -3.40 -1.60
C TRP A 22 14.10 -4.57 -0.69
N HIS A 23 15.04 -5.39 -1.14
CA HIS A 23 15.62 -6.42 -0.30
C HIS A 23 16.30 -5.81 0.94
N THR A 24 17.16 -4.81 0.72
CA THR A 24 17.90 -4.16 1.81
C THR A 24 17.01 -3.41 2.78
N GLU A 25 15.99 -2.71 2.26
CA GLU A 25 15.17 -1.77 3.05
C GLU A 25 13.93 -2.40 3.67
N PHE A 26 13.38 -3.45 3.04
CA PHE A 26 12.12 -4.09 3.46
C PHE A 26 12.27 -5.59 3.71
N GLY A 27 13.44 -6.18 3.45
CA GLY A 27 13.63 -7.63 3.55
C GLY A 27 12.85 -8.42 2.50
N TRP A 28 12.47 -7.79 1.38
CA TRP A 28 11.74 -8.50 0.33
C TRP A 28 12.61 -9.57 -0.31
N THR A 29 12.00 -10.74 -0.52
CA THR A 29 12.63 -11.82 -1.30
C THR A 29 12.61 -11.47 -2.79
N GLU A 30 13.44 -12.16 -3.57
CA GLU A 30 13.42 -12.07 -5.05
C GLU A 30 12.00 -12.26 -5.58
N GLU A 31 11.34 -13.33 -5.16
CA GLU A 31 9.98 -13.67 -5.55
C GLU A 31 8.94 -12.62 -5.16
N THR A 32 9.09 -11.96 -3.99
CA THR A 32 8.20 -10.85 -3.59
C THR A 32 8.39 -9.65 -4.51
N SER A 33 9.63 -9.34 -4.87
CA SER A 33 9.96 -8.23 -5.76
C SER A 33 9.47 -8.49 -7.19
N GLU A 34 9.62 -9.72 -7.69
CA GLU A 34 9.11 -10.15 -8.99
C GLU A 34 7.60 -10.03 -9.06
N CYS A 35 6.90 -10.61 -8.08
CA CYS A 35 5.45 -10.51 -8.00
C CYS A 35 4.97 -9.05 -7.96
N PHE A 36 5.66 -8.18 -7.22
CA PHE A 36 5.32 -6.74 -7.19
C PHE A 36 5.49 -6.10 -8.56
N ILE A 37 6.58 -6.40 -9.25
CA ILE A 37 6.84 -5.88 -10.60
C ILE A 37 5.76 -6.38 -11.57
N GLU A 38 5.53 -7.69 -11.63
CA GLU A 38 4.59 -8.29 -12.56
C GLU A 38 3.15 -7.81 -12.35
N GLN A 39 2.71 -7.75 -11.10
CA GLN A 39 1.32 -7.41 -10.77
C GLN A 39 1.05 -5.91 -10.73
N THR A 40 2.07 -5.08 -10.53
CA THR A 40 1.84 -3.67 -10.18
C THR A 40 2.38 -2.70 -11.22
N PHE A 41 3.52 -2.98 -11.84
CA PHE A 41 4.16 -2.04 -12.78
C PHE A 41 3.35 -1.70 -14.02
N PRO A 42 2.57 -2.63 -14.62
CA PRO A 42 1.77 -2.29 -15.79
C PRO A 42 0.84 -1.09 -15.58
N ASP A 43 0.34 -0.91 -14.34
CA ASP A 43 -0.65 0.10 -14.00
C ASP A 43 -0.14 1.12 -12.97
N SER A 44 1.16 1.18 -12.70
CA SER A 44 1.73 2.10 -11.71
C SER A 44 2.93 2.87 -12.25
N TYR A 45 3.40 3.85 -11.48
CA TYR A 45 4.57 4.66 -11.82
C TYR A 45 5.65 4.42 -10.77
N CYS A 46 6.74 3.77 -11.13
CA CYS A 46 7.91 3.70 -10.26
C CYS A 46 8.85 4.86 -10.59
N ILE A 47 9.09 5.72 -9.60
CA ILE A 47 9.92 6.92 -9.73
C ILE A 47 11.30 6.62 -9.17
N ILE A 48 12.31 6.82 -10.01
CA ILE A 48 13.72 6.76 -9.63
C ILE A 48 14.22 8.16 -9.31
N SER A 49 14.87 8.31 -8.17
CA SER A 49 15.58 9.52 -7.78
C SER A 49 17.07 9.31 -7.95
N GLU A 50 17.63 10.01 -8.94
CA GLU A 50 19.06 9.95 -9.24
C GLU A 50 19.81 11.09 -8.55
N ASN A 51 21.03 10.79 -8.10
CA ASN A 51 22.01 11.79 -7.73
C ASN A 51 23.29 11.52 -8.51
N TYR A 52 23.80 12.52 -9.27
CA TYR A 52 24.91 12.36 -10.20
C TYR A 52 24.70 11.18 -11.18
N LYS A 53 23.54 11.13 -11.83
CA LYS A 53 23.16 10.11 -12.83
C LYS A 53 23.15 8.66 -12.29
N LYS A 54 23.11 8.47 -10.98
CA LYS A 54 23.04 7.14 -10.36
C LYS A 54 21.78 7.04 -9.52
N PRO A 55 20.98 5.97 -9.65
CA PRO A 55 19.83 5.71 -8.78
C PRO A 55 20.26 5.70 -7.31
N ARG A 56 19.47 6.36 -6.44
CA ARG A 56 19.76 6.46 -5.00
C ARG A 56 18.53 6.22 -4.15
N ALA A 57 17.35 6.45 -4.72
CA ALA A 57 16.09 6.22 -4.05
C ALA A 57 15.04 5.86 -5.09
N ALA A 58 13.98 5.22 -4.61
CA ALA A 58 12.82 4.91 -5.42
C ALA A 58 11.54 4.98 -4.57
N LEU A 59 10.43 5.23 -5.23
CA LEU A 59 9.09 5.03 -4.71
C LEU A 59 8.15 4.64 -5.86
N CYS A 60 7.05 3.98 -5.52
CA CYS A 60 6.01 3.67 -6.49
C CYS A 60 4.74 4.47 -6.17
N LEU A 61 4.11 4.99 -7.21
CA LEU A 61 2.81 5.64 -7.17
C LEU A 61 1.77 4.64 -7.71
N ILE A 62 0.97 4.10 -6.83
CA ILE A 62 -0.09 3.17 -7.17
C ILE A 62 -1.37 3.96 -7.42
N PRO A 63 -1.95 3.89 -8.62
CA PRO A 63 -3.22 4.53 -8.90
C PRO A 63 -4.31 4.00 -7.98
N ALA A 64 -5.13 4.91 -7.50
CA ALA A 64 -6.25 4.62 -6.63
C ALA A 64 -7.36 5.64 -6.85
N TYR A 65 -8.54 5.35 -6.32
CA TYR A 65 -9.62 6.31 -6.16
C TYR A 65 -10.00 6.44 -4.69
N TYR A 66 -10.24 7.65 -4.24
CA TYR A 66 -10.71 7.91 -2.89
C TYR A 66 -11.78 9.01 -2.93
N SER A 67 -12.97 8.69 -2.42
CA SER A 67 -14.13 9.60 -2.46
C SER A 67 -14.38 10.20 -3.86
N GLY A 68 -14.29 9.37 -4.90
CA GLY A 68 -14.50 9.76 -6.29
C GLY A 68 -13.38 10.60 -6.93
N LYS A 69 -12.27 10.82 -6.22
CA LYS A 69 -11.11 11.56 -6.72
C LYS A 69 -9.99 10.64 -7.15
N LYS A 70 -9.38 10.96 -8.30
CA LYS A 70 -8.13 10.33 -8.73
C LYS A 70 -7.06 10.55 -7.65
N THR A 71 -6.45 9.47 -7.22
CA THR A 71 -5.52 9.46 -6.09
C THR A 71 -4.33 8.58 -6.44
N PHE A 72 -3.16 8.93 -5.92
CA PHE A 72 -2.00 8.06 -5.96
C PHE A 72 -1.60 7.66 -4.55
N SER A 73 -1.42 6.36 -4.33
CA SER A 73 -0.88 5.85 -3.08
C SER A 73 0.63 5.68 -3.20
N VAL A 74 1.36 6.31 -2.30
CA VAL A 74 2.82 6.16 -2.23
C VAL A 74 3.16 4.80 -1.61
N TYR A 75 3.94 4.01 -2.32
CA TYR A 75 4.33 2.66 -1.89
C TYR A 75 5.81 2.39 -2.14
N ALA A 76 6.40 1.43 -1.43
CA ALA A 76 7.79 0.99 -1.56
C ALA A 76 8.81 2.16 -1.55
N VAL A 77 8.62 3.12 -0.65
CA VAL A 77 9.46 4.31 -0.48
C VAL A 77 10.78 3.95 0.16
N ALA A 78 11.86 4.03 -0.59
CA ALA A 78 13.17 3.66 -0.09
C ALA A 78 14.29 4.60 -0.59
N THR A 79 15.30 4.80 0.26
CA THR A 79 16.55 5.51 -0.08
C THR A 79 17.72 4.68 0.42
N GLU A 80 18.71 4.44 -0.44
CA GLU A 80 19.96 3.76 -0.03
C GLU A 80 20.50 4.37 1.28
N ALA A 81 20.83 3.53 2.26
CA ALA A 81 21.19 3.95 3.62
C ALA A 81 22.24 5.08 3.67
N LYS A 82 23.28 5.00 2.84
CA LYS A 82 24.36 6.00 2.77
C LYS A 82 23.96 7.37 2.21
N TYR A 83 22.75 7.48 1.61
CA TYR A 83 22.21 8.72 1.05
C TYR A 83 21.02 9.26 1.83
N ARG A 84 20.65 8.62 2.93
CA ARG A 84 19.63 9.13 3.84
C ARG A 84 20.09 10.42 4.51
N GLY A 85 19.15 11.24 4.93
CA GLY A 85 19.45 12.55 5.53
C GLY A 85 19.88 13.63 4.53
N MET A 86 20.15 13.30 3.26
CA MET A 86 20.55 14.26 2.23
C MET A 86 19.37 14.97 1.55
N GLY A 87 18.14 14.72 1.96
CA GLY A 87 16.94 15.36 1.41
C GLY A 87 16.46 14.80 0.07
N ILE A 88 17.00 13.67 -0.42
CA ILE A 88 16.60 13.07 -1.71
C ILE A 88 15.10 12.77 -1.71
N MET A 89 14.62 11.93 -0.79
CA MET A 89 13.21 11.55 -0.72
C MET A 89 12.31 12.74 -0.39
N SER A 90 12.78 13.71 0.38
CA SER A 90 12.05 14.94 0.67
C SER A 90 11.67 15.69 -0.60
N ARG A 91 12.68 15.99 -1.43
CA ARG A 91 12.47 16.69 -2.70
C ARG A 91 11.66 15.85 -3.69
N THR A 92 11.85 14.53 -3.68
CA THR A 92 11.06 13.62 -4.51
C THR A 92 9.57 13.74 -4.18
N ILE A 93 9.20 13.63 -2.91
CA ILE A 93 7.81 13.76 -2.47
C ILE A 93 7.25 15.15 -2.75
N GLU A 94 8.01 16.20 -2.49
CA GLU A 94 7.62 17.59 -2.77
C GLU A 94 7.31 17.82 -4.26
N THR A 95 8.17 17.31 -5.15
CA THR A 95 7.96 17.37 -6.60
C THR A 95 6.69 16.60 -7.00
N ILE A 96 6.46 15.42 -6.45
CA ILE A 96 5.27 14.62 -6.73
C ILE A 96 4.00 15.32 -6.21
N MET A 97 4.04 15.91 -5.02
CA MET A 97 2.92 16.67 -4.46
C MET A 97 2.57 17.87 -5.33
N GLN A 98 3.56 18.61 -5.84
CA GLN A 98 3.36 19.69 -6.78
C GLN A 98 2.71 19.17 -8.07
N TRP A 99 3.23 18.10 -8.64
CA TRP A 99 2.65 17.47 -9.84
C TRP A 99 1.20 17.01 -9.60
N CYS A 100 0.91 16.42 -8.45
CA CYS A 100 -0.46 16.04 -8.08
C CYS A 100 -1.40 17.25 -8.02
N THR A 101 -0.93 18.37 -7.47
CA THR A 101 -1.70 19.62 -7.40
C THR A 101 -1.99 20.15 -8.80
N GLU A 102 -1.00 20.17 -9.68
CA GLU A 102 -1.14 20.64 -11.07
C GLU A 102 -2.06 19.74 -11.94
N ASN A 103 -2.18 18.45 -11.56
CA ASN A 103 -3.00 17.47 -12.27
C ASN A 103 -4.31 17.10 -11.52
N GLU A 104 -4.71 17.90 -10.55
CA GLU A 104 -5.96 17.76 -9.78
C GLU A 104 -6.15 16.36 -9.16
N CYS A 105 -5.05 15.70 -8.75
CA CYS A 105 -5.10 14.42 -8.08
C CYS A 105 -4.62 14.52 -6.63
N ALA A 106 -5.00 13.54 -5.81
CA ALA A 106 -4.58 13.45 -4.43
C ALA A 106 -3.37 12.52 -4.28
N LEU A 107 -2.55 12.74 -3.26
CA LEU A 107 -1.49 11.84 -2.84
C LEU A 107 -1.79 11.32 -1.45
N ILE A 108 -1.79 10.00 -1.28
CA ILE A 108 -1.95 9.35 0.02
C ILE A 108 -0.74 8.48 0.35
N ALA A 109 -0.44 8.33 1.62
CA ALA A 109 0.58 7.42 2.11
C ALA A 109 0.05 6.66 3.33
N LYS A 110 0.20 5.34 3.33
CA LYS A 110 -0.05 4.52 4.50
C LYS A 110 1.26 4.33 5.26
N THR A 111 1.27 4.63 6.54
CA THR A 111 2.45 4.42 7.37
C THR A 111 2.09 3.84 8.73
N ASN A 112 2.91 2.92 9.21
CA ASN A 112 2.80 2.32 10.54
C ASN A 112 3.90 2.84 11.48
N ALA A 113 4.83 3.65 10.95
CA ALA A 113 5.98 4.15 11.71
C ALA A 113 5.82 5.64 12.01
N LYS A 114 5.94 6.02 13.27
CA LYS A 114 5.90 7.44 13.71
C LYS A 114 6.91 8.34 12.99
N SER A 115 8.06 7.78 12.58
CA SER A 115 9.08 8.51 11.80
C SER A 115 8.59 8.86 10.41
N ALA A 116 7.91 7.92 9.73
CA ALA A 116 7.33 8.14 8.41
C ALA A 116 6.12 9.07 8.48
N GLU A 117 5.29 8.96 9.51
CA GLU A 117 4.19 9.89 9.77
C GLU A 117 4.71 11.33 9.91
N ARG A 118 5.72 11.56 10.73
CA ARG A 118 6.38 12.87 10.88
C ARG A 118 6.98 13.36 9.56
N PHE A 119 7.61 12.44 8.80
CA PHE A 119 8.20 12.77 7.50
C PHE A 119 7.15 13.34 6.53
N PHE A 120 5.98 12.73 6.43
CA PHE A 120 4.90 13.19 5.57
C PHE A 120 4.21 14.45 6.14
N ALA A 121 3.98 14.50 7.45
CA ALA A 121 3.37 15.66 8.11
C ALA A 121 4.18 16.94 7.90
N HIS A 122 5.51 16.89 7.99
CA HIS A 122 6.38 18.03 7.73
C HIS A 122 6.31 18.55 6.28
N ARG A 123 5.70 17.79 5.35
CA ARG A 123 5.46 18.17 3.96
C ARG A 123 4.02 18.56 3.69
N GLY A 124 3.25 18.81 4.74
CA GLY A 124 1.87 19.27 4.62
C GLY A 124 0.84 18.17 4.39
N MET A 125 1.24 16.90 4.38
CA MET A 125 0.26 15.80 4.35
C MET A 125 -0.44 15.73 5.70
N ARG A 126 -1.77 15.57 5.66
CA ARG A 126 -2.62 15.49 6.86
C ARG A 126 -3.20 14.09 7.00
N PRO A 127 -3.42 13.60 8.24
CA PRO A 127 -4.18 12.39 8.45
C PRO A 127 -5.56 12.51 7.80
N ALA A 128 -5.90 11.57 6.90
CA ALA A 128 -7.16 11.54 6.18
C ALA A 128 -7.98 10.29 6.51
N LEU A 129 -7.32 9.20 6.86
CA LEU A 129 -7.94 7.92 7.20
C LEU A 129 -7.32 7.41 8.50
N PHE A 130 -8.17 7.02 9.42
CA PHE A 130 -7.77 6.36 10.66
C PHE A 130 -8.20 4.90 10.59
N TYR A 131 -7.30 4.00 10.97
CA TYR A 131 -7.64 2.61 11.18
C TYR A 131 -7.78 2.39 12.68
N ASP A 132 -9.00 2.11 13.13
CA ASP A 132 -9.21 1.66 14.49
C ASP A 132 -8.99 0.14 14.56
N TYR A 133 -8.07 -0.27 15.40
CA TYR A 133 -7.97 -1.66 15.79
C TYR A 133 -9.04 -1.96 16.82
N ILE A 134 -10.13 -2.56 16.38
CA ILE A 134 -11.11 -3.09 17.32
C ILE A 134 -10.55 -4.42 17.82
N ALA A 135 -9.92 -4.44 18.97
CA ALA A 135 -9.62 -5.67 19.68
C ALA A 135 -10.96 -6.25 20.17
N THR A 136 -11.49 -7.20 19.43
CA THR A 136 -12.64 -7.98 19.92
C THR A 136 -12.12 -8.90 21.02
N ARG A 137 -12.42 -8.58 22.27
CA ARG A 137 -12.37 -9.59 23.34
C ARG A 137 -13.39 -10.65 22.98
N GLU A 138 -13.04 -11.93 23.14
CA GLU A 138 -13.99 -13.02 23.02
C GLU A 138 -15.28 -12.66 23.78
N SER A 139 -16.32 -12.31 23.07
CA SER A 139 -17.63 -12.13 23.67
C SER A 139 -18.18 -13.53 23.85
N LYS A 140 -18.30 -13.98 25.08
CA LYS A 140 -18.98 -15.23 25.45
C LYS A 140 -20.49 -15.17 25.17
N GLN A 141 -21.02 -14.11 24.60
CA GLN A 141 -22.41 -13.92 24.25
C GLN A 141 -22.60 -13.99 22.74
N THR A 142 -22.58 -15.19 22.17
CA THR A 142 -23.38 -15.46 20.97
C THR A 142 -24.85 -15.31 21.36
N ARG A 143 -25.55 -14.33 20.82
CA ARG A 143 -27.02 -14.31 20.88
C ARG A 143 -27.50 -15.59 20.25
N GLU A 144 -28.18 -16.43 21.04
CA GLU A 144 -28.83 -17.66 20.55
C GLU A 144 -29.68 -17.32 19.33
N GLY A 145 -29.43 -18.02 18.22
CA GLY A 145 -30.26 -17.98 17.02
C GLY A 145 -29.61 -17.38 15.76
N THR A 146 -28.45 -16.73 15.81
CA THR A 146 -27.84 -16.18 14.59
C THR A 146 -26.70 -17.05 14.12
N LYS A 147 -26.92 -17.79 13.03
CA LYS A 147 -25.87 -18.62 12.41
C LYS A 147 -24.89 -17.78 11.68
N MET A 148 -23.64 -17.73 12.15
CA MET A 148 -22.52 -17.15 11.44
C MET A 148 -21.89 -18.19 10.52
N ILE A 149 -21.75 -17.88 9.25
CA ILE A 149 -21.08 -18.73 8.26
C ILE A 149 -19.75 -18.08 7.92
N VAL A 150 -18.66 -18.81 8.15
CA VAL A 150 -17.31 -18.40 7.81
C VAL A 150 -16.78 -19.31 6.71
N ARG A 151 -16.28 -18.75 5.62
CA ARG A 151 -15.68 -19.49 4.50
C ARG A 151 -14.39 -18.84 4.08
N ASP A 152 -13.39 -19.64 3.69
CA ASP A 152 -12.29 -19.15 2.89
C ASP A 152 -12.83 -18.73 1.51
N ILE A 153 -12.32 -17.62 0.98
CA ILE A 153 -12.66 -17.14 -0.36
C ILE A 153 -11.40 -16.93 -1.18
N GLY A 154 -11.57 -16.97 -2.50
CA GLY A 154 -10.51 -16.65 -3.47
C GLY A 154 -10.16 -15.17 -3.48
N ASP A 155 -9.05 -14.86 -4.12
CA ASP A 155 -8.58 -13.48 -4.25
C ASP A 155 -9.55 -12.64 -5.07
N ASP A 156 -10.13 -13.20 -6.14
CA ASP A 156 -11.11 -12.51 -6.98
C ASP A 156 -12.38 -12.12 -6.22
N ASP A 157 -12.91 -13.04 -5.42
CA ASP A 157 -14.08 -12.76 -4.58
C ASP A 157 -13.79 -11.66 -3.55
N TYR A 158 -12.60 -11.68 -2.97
CA TYR A 158 -12.18 -10.64 -2.03
C TYR A 158 -12.03 -9.29 -2.71
N ILE A 159 -11.38 -9.25 -3.89
CA ILE A 159 -11.17 -8.02 -4.64
C ILE A 159 -12.52 -7.42 -5.05
N ALA A 160 -13.46 -8.25 -5.55
CA ALA A 160 -14.81 -7.81 -5.91
C ALA A 160 -15.55 -7.21 -4.70
N ALA A 161 -15.54 -7.91 -3.56
CA ALA A 161 -16.18 -7.41 -2.34
C ALA A 161 -15.54 -6.09 -1.84
N ARG A 162 -14.22 -5.95 -2.04
CA ARG A 162 -13.52 -4.74 -1.66
C ARG A 162 -13.85 -3.54 -2.57
N HIS A 163 -14.03 -3.77 -3.87
CA HIS A 163 -14.50 -2.73 -4.79
C HIS A 163 -15.90 -2.24 -4.43
N GLU A 164 -16.82 -3.16 -4.13
CA GLU A 164 -18.17 -2.79 -3.66
C GLU A 164 -18.09 -1.88 -2.42
N TYR A 165 -17.26 -2.23 -1.45
CA TYR A 165 -17.11 -1.45 -0.21
C TYR A 165 -16.39 -0.11 -0.44
N ALA A 166 -15.38 -0.07 -1.32
CA ALA A 166 -14.66 1.15 -1.67
C ALA A 166 -15.55 2.17 -2.40
N ALA A 167 -16.52 1.70 -3.20
CA ALA A 167 -17.49 2.55 -3.88
C ALA A 167 -18.33 3.39 -2.91
N GLU A 168 -18.46 2.97 -1.63
CA GLU A 168 -19.07 3.79 -0.57
C GLU A 168 -18.20 4.99 -0.12
N GLY A 169 -16.99 5.15 -0.68
CA GLY A 169 -16.09 6.28 -0.38
C GLY A 169 -15.37 6.19 0.97
N LYS A 170 -15.42 5.05 1.65
CA LYS A 170 -14.85 4.86 2.99
C LYS A 170 -13.39 4.43 3.00
N MET A 171 -12.85 4.02 1.86
CA MET A 171 -11.46 3.60 1.72
C MET A 171 -10.93 3.91 0.31
N ALA A 172 -9.61 3.80 0.16
CA ALA A 172 -8.99 3.87 -1.16
C ALA A 172 -9.28 2.60 -1.95
N GLU A 173 -9.75 2.77 -3.18
CA GLU A 173 -9.95 1.74 -4.17
C GLU A 173 -8.68 1.60 -5.01
N TYR A 174 -8.05 0.45 -4.96
CA TYR A 174 -6.85 0.12 -5.73
C TYR A 174 -7.19 -0.76 -6.92
N ASN A 175 -6.32 -0.80 -7.94
CA ASN A 175 -6.42 -1.74 -9.03
C ASN A 175 -6.20 -3.19 -8.56
N ASP A 176 -6.69 -4.14 -9.37
CA ASP A 176 -6.63 -5.57 -9.07
C ASP A 176 -5.20 -6.09 -8.91
N GLY A 177 -4.28 -5.62 -9.76
CA GLY A 177 -2.87 -6.04 -9.71
C GLY A 177 -2.23 -5.74 -8.37
N PHE A 178 -2.37 -4.52 -7.87
CA PHE A 178 -1.86 -4.17 -6.55
C PHE A 178 -2.57 -4.92 -5.43
N MET A 179 -3.88 -5.14 -5.55
CA MET A 179 -4.63 -5.94 -4.57
C MET A 179 -4.15 -7.39 -4.54
N ARG A 180 -3.89 -8.02 -5.69
CA ARG A 180 -3.33 -9.38 -5.78
C ARG A 180 -1.96 -9.47 -5.12
N PHE A 181 -1.09 -8.49 -5.37
CA PHE A 181 0.20 -8.41 -4.69
C PHE A 181 0.06 -8.33 -3.17
N LEU A 182 -0.85 -7.47 -2.67
CA LEU A 182 -1.09 -7.35 -1.22
C LEU A 182 -1.62 -8.65 -0.62
N LEU A 183 -2.54 -9.34 -1.31
CA LEU A 183 -3.09 -10.63 -0.87
C LEU A 183 -2.03 -11.73 -0.86
N LEU A 184 -1.19 -11.80 -1.89
CA LEU A 184 -0.09 -12.77 -1.95
C LEU A 184 0.87 -12.56 -0.76
N LYS A 185 1.29 -11.31 -0.52
CA LYS A 185 2.13 -10.98 0.63
C LYS A 185 1.46 -11.35 1.95
N PHE A 186 0.16 -11.02 2.08
CA PHE A 186 -0.62 -11.35 3.26
C PHE A 186 -0.70 -12.85 3.52
N ARG A 187 -0.94 -13.67 2.48
CA ARG A 187 -0.98 -15.14 2.61
C ARG A 187 0.38 -15.74 2.97
N ARG A 188 1.48 -15.18 2.44
CA ARG A 188 2.84 -15.60 2.80
C ARG A 188 3.15 -15.34 4.27
N ASP A 189 2.62 -14.26 4.83
CA ASP A 189 2.74 -13.94 6.24
C ASP A 189 1.78 -14.79 7.12
N GLY A 190 1.13 -15.81 6.56
CA GLY A 190 0.20 -16.71 7.25
C GLY A 190 -1.24 -16.19 7.33
N GLY A 191 -1.56 -15.13 6.59
CA GLY A 191 -2.90 -14.56 6.55
C GLY A 191 -3.89 -15.41 5.77
N ARG A 192 -5.16 -15.37 6.18
CA ARG A 192 -6.31 -16.02 5.52
C ARG A 192 -7.33 -14.99 5.12
N VAL A 193 -7.95 -15.19 3.97
CA VAL A 193 -9.00 -14.32 3.46
C VAL A 193 -10.33 -15.03 3.60
N LEU A 194 -11.23 -14.42 4.37
CA LEU A 194 -12.47 -15.03 4.80
C LEU A 194 -13.67 -14.17 4.39
N ARG A 195 -14.74 -14.83 4.03
CA ARG A 195 -16.07 -14.24 3.96
C ARG A 195 -16.86 -14.64 5.18
N ILE A 196 -17.40 -13.65 5.89
CA ILE A 196 -18.26 -13.87 7.06
C ILE A 196 -19.65 -13.39 6.70
N ALA A 197 -20.60 -14.32 6.71
CA ALA A 197 -22.01 -14.01 6.53
C ALA A 197 -22.72 -14.07 7.89
N TYR A 198 -23.45 -13.02 8.22
CA TYR A 198 -24.22 -12.90 9.43
C TYR A 198 -25.69 -12.60 9.08
N GLY A 199 -26.59 -13.54 9.35
CA GLY A 199 -27.98 -13.42 8.96
C GLY A 199 -28.16 -13.50 7.43
N TYR A 200 -29.26 -12.92 6.93
CA TYR A 200 -29.68 -13.05 5.53
C TYR A 200 -29.02 -12.01 4.55
N SER A 201 -28.33 -11.01 5.04
CA SER A 201 -27.98 -9.86 4.18
C SER A 201 -26.65 -9.14 4.46
N ARG A 202 -25.78 -9.60 5.35
CA ARG A 202 -24.52 -8.92 5.62
C ARG A 202 -23.33 -9.80 5.34
N PHE A 203 -22.52 -9.38 4.37
CA PHE A 203 -21.24 -10.02 4.02
C PHE A 203 -20.11 -9.08 4.37
N CYS A 204 -19.09 -9.63 4.99
CA CYS A 204 -17.83 -8.95 5.25
C CYS A 204 -16.70 -9.80 4.66
N ALA A 205 -15.84 -9.22 3.85
CA ALA A 205 -14.59 -9.85 3.46
C ALA A 205 -13.51 -9.39 4.45
N MET A 206 -12.83 -10.33 5.07
CA MET A 206 -11.86 -10.05 6.11
C MET A 206 -10.55 -10.75 5.81
N ALA A 207 -9.46 -10.03 6.06
CA ALA A 207 -8.14 -10.62 6.11
C ALA A 207 -7.81 -10.96 7.58
N MET A 208 -7.40 -12.19 7.86
CA MET A 208 -7.14 -12.67 9.21
C MET A 208 -5.77 -13.33 9.31
N PHE A 209 -5.03 -12.98 10.35
CA PHE A 209 -3.87 -13.74 10.79
C PHE A 209 -4.30 -14.64 11.95
N PRO A 210 -4.20 -15.99 11.83
CA PRO A 210 -4.65 -16.91 12.88
C PRO A 210 -4.04 -16.63 14.25
N ASP A 211 -2.76 -16.21 14.25
CA ASP A 211 -2.00 -15.98 15.48
C ASP A 211 -2.05 -14.53 16.01
N LYS A 212 -2.57 -13.60 15.24
CA LYS A 212 -2.53 -12.15 15.55
C LYS A 212 -3.91 -11.49 15.64
N GLY A 213 -4.96 -12.27 15.44
CA GLY A 213 -6.33 -11.76 15.40
C GLY A 213 -6.77 -11.26 14.02
N ILE A 214 -7.93 -10.64 13.97
CA ILE A 214 -8.60 -10.22 12.74
C ILE A 214 -8.13 -8.83 12.35
N VAL A 215 -7.71 -8.67 11.11
CA VAL A 215 -7.46 -7.38 10.49
C VAL A 215 -8.57 -7.14 9.47
N LEU A 216 -9.40 -6.15 9.70
CA LEU A 216 -10.48 -5.71 8.82
C LEU A 216 -9.95 -4.82 7.70
#